data_c7930a267aa993f4968760678d3f16a2
#
_entry.id   c7930a267aa993f4968760678d3f16a2
#
_cell.length_a   1.000
_cell.length_b   1.000
_cell.length_c   1.000
_cell.angle_alpha   90.00
_cell.angle_beta   90.00
_cell.angle_gamma   90.00
#
_symmetry.space_group_name_H-M   'P 1'
#
loop_
_entity.id
_entity.type
_entity.pdbx_description
1 polymer ?
#
loop_
_entity_poly.entity_id
_entity_poly.type
_entity_poly.pdbx_seq_one_letter_code
_entity_poly.pdbx_strand_id
1 'polypeptide(L)' 'MSPLQVVRRVRLHQVRHALMDAEFCIENNISGVSDIASYFGFIGRSHFARYYKNEFLEMPRQTLSNRRYSQQTF' A
#
# COMPACT_ATOMS: atom_id res chain seq x y z
N MET A 1 3.94 -20.55 -10.21
CA MET A 1 3.72 -19.69 -9.04
C MET A 1 2.95 -20.42 -7.96
N SER A 2 3.32 -20.25 -6.72
CA SER A 2 2.57 -20.85 -5.63
C SER A 2 1.31 -20.02 -5.37
N PRO A 3 0.24 -20.64 -4.84
CA PRO A 3 -0.99 -19.91 -4.49
C PRO A 3 -0.74 -18.75 -3.52
N LEU A 4 0.20 -18.93 -2.59
CA LEU A 4 0.57 -17.88 -1.63
C LEU A 4 1.15 -16.65 -2.32
N GLN A 5 1.97 -16.86 -3.35
CA GLN A 5 2.54 -15.74 -4.10
C GLN A 5 1.47 -14.96 -4.85
N VAL A 6 0.50 -15.66 -5.43
CA VAL A 6 -0.61 -15.02 -6.15
C VAL A 6 -1.45 -14.18 -5.18
N VAL A 7 -1.80 -14.73 -4.03
CA VAL A 7 -2.57 -14.01 -3.02
C VAL A 7 -1.82 -12.78 -2.54
N ARG A 8 -0.51 -12.93 -2.30
CA ARG A 8 0.31 -11.80 -1.85
C ARG A 8 0.32 -10.67 -2.87
N ARG A 9 0.47 -11.01 -4.15
CA ARG A 9 0.47 -10.00 -5.22
C ARG A 9 -0.86 -9.27 -5.30
N VAL A 10 -1.96 -9.99 -5.21
CA VAL A 10 -3.30 -9.39 -5.21
C VAL A 10 -3.43 -8.40 -4.05
N ARG A 11 -2.99 -8.80 -2.86
CA ARG A 11 -3.05 -7.93 -1.67
C ARG A 11 -2.16 -6.70 -1.84
N LEU A 12 -0.97 -6.85 -2.43
CA LEU A 12 -0.08 -5.73 -2.69
C LEU A 12 -0.73 -4.70 -3.62
N HIS A 13 -1.40 -5.17 -4.66
CA HIS A 13 -2.11 -4.27 -5.57
C HIS A 13 -3.29 -3.59 -4.90
N GLN A 14 -3.98 -4.29 -4.00
CA GLN A 14 -5.03 -3.68 -3.20
C GLN A 14 -4.48 -2.59 -2.28
N VAL A 15 -3.33 -2.85 -1.66
CA VAL A 15 -2.66 -1.87 -0.81
C VAL A 15 -2.29 -0.62 -1.61
N ARG A 16 -1.70 -0.82 -2.78
CA ARG A 16 -1.32 0.31 -3.63
C ARG A 16 -2.53 1.15 -4.01
N HIS A 17 -3.61 0.48 -4.40
CA HIS A 17 -4.85 1.16 -4.75
C HIS A 17 -5.39 1.98 -3.58
N ALA A 18 -5.37 1.39 -2.38
CA ALA A 18 -5.82 2.06 -1.16
C ALA A 18 -4.92 3.26 -0.79
N LEU A 19 -3.60 3.13 -1.01
CA LEU A 19 -2.68 4.23 -0.77
C LEU A 19 -2.99 5.43 -1.65
N MET A 20 -3.52 5.19 -2.83
CA MET A 20 -3.86 6.25 -3.79
C MET A 20 -5.29 6.77 -3.61
N ASP A 21 -6.06 6.17 -2.71
CA ASP A 21 -7.46 6.53 -2.50
C ASP A 21 -7.63 7.20 -1.14
N ALA A 22 -7.63 8.53 -1.14
CA ALA A 22 -7.75 9.30 0.09
C ALA A 22 -9.08 9.08 0.79
N GLU A 23 -10.16 8.92 0.05
CA GLU A 23 -11.49 8.69 0.63
C GLU A 23 -11.54 7.37 1.38
N PHE A 24 -10.97 6.31 0.79
CA PHE A 24 -10.88 5.01 1.45
C PHE A 24 -10.16 5.12 2.78
N CYS A 25 -9.04 5.84 2.81
CA CYS A 25 -8.26 6.03 4.03
C CYS A 25 -9.05 6.76 5.10
N ILE A 26 -9.77 7.81 4.71
CA ILE A 26 -10.58 8.59 5.65
C ILE A 26 -11.71 7.74 6.20
N GLU A 27 -12.43 7.03 5.35
CA GLU A 27 -13.57 6.22 5.75
C GLU A 27 -13.19 5.09 6.71
N ASN A 28 -11.97 4.57 6.59
CA ASN A 28 -11.50 3.44 7.39
C ASN A 28 -10.53 3.85 8.49
N ASN A 29 -10.39 5.14 8.76
CA ASN A 29 -9.50 5.68 9.79
C ASN A 29 -8.05 5.23 9.61
N ILE A 30 -7.60 5.19 8.37
CA ILE A 30 -6.23 4.79 8.03
C ILE A 30 -5.36 6.03 7.96
N SER A 31 -4.38 6.13 8.85
CA SER A 31 -3.53 7.30 8.95
C SER A 31 -2.17 7.15 8.27
N GLY A 32 -1.77 5.95 7.91
CA GLY A 32 -0.47 5.76 7.29
C GLY A 32 -0.27 4.37 6.72
N VAL A 33 0.95 4.12 6.24
CA VAL A 33 1.32 2.86 5.57
C VAL A 33 1.12 1.65 6.47
N SER A 34 1.50 1.74 7.73
CA SER A 34 1.34 0.63 8.69
C SER A 34 -0.11 0.21 8.83
N ASP A 35 -1.01 1.18 8.89
CA ASP A 35 -2.44 0.90 9.05
C ASP A 35 -2.98 0.19 7.81
N ILE A 36 -2.58 0.63 6.63
CA ILE A 36 -3.00 -0.01 5.38
C ILE A 36 -2.48 -1.44 5.31
N ALA A 37 -1.21 -1.66 5.63
CA ALA A 37 -0.63 -2.99 5.62
C ALA A 37 -1.38 -3.94 6.55
N SER A 38 -1.69 -3.48 7.76
CA SER A 38 -2.45 -4.27 8.72
C SER A 38 -3.86 -4.55 8.24
N TYR A 39 -4.49 -3.58 7.63
CA TYR A 39 -5.85 -3.72 7.09
C TYR A 39 -5.94 -4.87 6.09
N PHE A 40 -4.92 -5.01 5.24
CA PHE A 40 -4.88 -6.05 4.22
C PHE A 40 -4.16 -7.32 4.67
N GLY A 41 -3.86 -7.44 5.97
CA GLY A 41 -3.36 -8.69 6.55
C GLY A 41 -1.86 -8.88 6.49
N PHE A 42 -1.08 -7.85 6.21
CA PHE A 42 0.38 -7.96 6.25
C PHE A 42 0.89 -7.86 7.68
N ILE A 43 1.73 -8.79 8.07
CA ILE A 43 2.35 -8.82 9.39
C ILE A 43 3.84 -8.53 9.19
N GLY A 44 4.35 -7.54 9.93
CA GLY A 44 5.77 -7.18 9.86
C GLY A 44 6.05 -6.14 8.77
N ARG A 45 6.51 -4.96 9.22
CA ARG A 45 6.79 -3.82 8.31
C ARG A 45 7.89 -4.13 7.32
N SER A 46 8.94 -4.82 7.76
CA SER A 46 10.10 -5.10 6.92
C SER A 46 9.74 -5.97 5.73
N HIS A 47 8.97 -7.02 5.99
CA HIS A 47 8.54 -7.94 4.94
C HIS A 47 7.59 -7.27 3.97
N PHE A 48 6.64 -6.50 4.49
CA PHE A 48 5.70 -5.77 3.64
C PHE A 48 6.43 -4.78 2.72
N ALA A 49 7.32 -3.99 3.27
CA ALA A 49 8.06 -3.00 2.50
C ALA A 49 8.89 -3.66 1.40
N ARG A 50 9.52 -4.78 1.71
CA ARG A 50 10.32 -5.53 0.74
C ARG A 50 9.46 -6.05 -0.41
N TYR A 51 8.32 -6.66 -0.09
CA TYR A 51 7.40 -7.17 -1.11
C TYR A 51 6.87 -6.04 -1.98
N TYR A 52 6.52 -4.93 -1.37
CA TYR A 52 6.00 -3.77 -2.10
C TYR A 52 7.05 -3.23 -3.07
N LYS A 53 8.27 -3.03 -2.60
CA LYS A 53 9.35 -2.52 -3.43
C LYS A 53 9.66 -3.46 -4.59
N ASN A 54 9.64 -4.77 -4.35
CA ASN A 54 9.89 -5.74 -5.41
C ASN A 54 8.81 -5.73 -6.47
N GLU A 55 7.56 -5.50 -6.08
CA GLU A 55 6.44 -5.49 -7.03
C GLU A 55 6.33 -4.17 -7.80
N PHE A 56 6.52 -3.05 -7.13
CA PHE A 56 6.24 -1.73 -7.71
C PHE A 56 7.47 -0.87 -7.94
N LEU A 57 8.65 -1.32 -7.54
CA LEU A 57 9.93 -0.61 -7.69
C LEU A 57 9.94 0.73 -6.95
N GLU A 58 9.11 0.87 -5.95
CA GLU A 58 9.10 2.03 -5.06
C GLU A 58 8.63 1.60 -3.67
N MET A 59 8.90 2.44 -2.68
CA MET A 59 8.45 2.19 -1.31
C MET A 59 7.01 2.65 -1.14
N PRO A 60 6.24 2.00 -0.22
CA PRO A 60 4.86 2.43 0.02
C PRO A 60 4.76 3.90 0.41
N ARG A 61 5.75 4.40 1.14
CA ARG A 61 5.81 5.80 1.55
C ARG A 61 5.92 6.73 0.35
N GLN A 62 6.62 6.31 -0.68
CA GLN A 62 6.76 7.08 -1.91
C GLN A 62 5.43 7.18 -2.66
N THR A 63 4.69 6.07 -2.73
CA THR A 63 3.36 6.07 -3.33
C THR A 63 2.45 7.06 -2.62
N LEU A 64 2.48 7.07 -1.30
CA LEU A 64 1.66 7.98 -0.50
C LEU A 64 2.07 9.45 -0.73
N SER A 65 3.37 9.73 -0.78
CA SER A 65 3.88 11.07 -1.06
C SER A 65 3.46 11.55 -2.44
N ASN A 66 3.55 10.68 -3.44
CA ASN A 66 3.14 11.02 -4.80
C ASN A 66 1.66 11.37 -4.88
N ARG A 67 0.82 10.67 -4.12
CA ARG A 67 -0.59 11.00 -4.05
C ARG A 67 -0.81 12.41 -3.53
N ARG A 68 -0.11 12.78 -2.43
CA ARG A 68 -0.23 14.11 -1.84
C ARG A 68 0.25 15.18 -2.81
N TYR A 69 1.33 14.91 -3.50
CA TYR A 69 1.90 15.85 -4.47
C TYR A 69 0.94 16.08 -5.64
N SER A 70 0.35 15.00 -6.14
CA SER A 70 -0.62 15.08 -7.24
C SER A 70 -1.86 15.89 -6.86
N GLN A 71 -2.29 15.82 -5.60
CA GLN A 71 -3.44 16.58 -5.12
C GLN A 71 -3.15 18.07 -4.99
N GLN A 72 -1.89 18.45 -4.85
CA GLN A 72 -1.50 19.85 -4.72
C GLN A 72 -1.35 20.55 -6.07
N THR A 73 -1.31 19.80 -7.15
CA THR A 73 -1.12 20.38 -8.49
C THR A 73 -2.41 20.91 -9.11
N PHE A 74 -3.49 20.78 -8.42
CA PHE A 74 -4.76 21.39 -8.81
C PHE A 74 -5.03 22.58 -7.91
#